data_5c815d6c871311bbbb35288ec694e9ae
#
_entry.id   5c815d6c871311bbbb35288ec694e9ae
#
_cell.length_a   1.000
_cell.length_b   1.000
_cell.length_c   1.000
_cell.angle_alpha   90.00
_cell.angle_beta   90.00
_cell.angle_gamma   90.00
#
_symmetry.space_group_name_H-M   'P 1'
#
loop_
_entity.id
_entity.type
_entity.pdbx_description
1 polymer ?
#
loop_
_entity_poly.entity_id
_entity_poly.type
_entity_poly.pdbx_seq_one_letter_code
_entity_poly.pdbx_strand_id
1 'polypeptide(L)'
;VANFGDPQAELLIIGLAPGAHGANRTGRIFTGDRSGDWLYRALHLTGFATQRESTHTGDGLELINCAITNVCHCAPPQNKPTREEVQNCRPWLTELVAILPVKVFLAFGQIAWRATIDYLRHNDLYDGSIPKFSHGATFHLPDGRVLLGSYHPSQQNTFTGRLTRPMFNRIFKKADRLLKTTA
;
A
#
# COMPACT_ATOMS: atom_id res chain seq x y z
N VAL A 1 3.65 -12.70 -5.65
CA VAL A 1 4.51 -11.56 -6.05
C VAL A 1 5.19 -11.03 -4.80
N ALA A 2 6.50 -10.88 -4.84
CA ALA A 2 7.30 -10.40 -3.71
C ALA A 2 7.02 -8.93 -3.36
N ASN A 3 7.35 -8.54 -2.12
CA ASN A 3 7.39 -7.13 -1.71
C ASN A 3 8.42 -6.37 -2.54
N PHE A 4 8.22 -5.08 -2.71
CA PHE A 4 9.11 -4.23 -3.49
C PHE A 4 9.34 -2.89 -2.77
N GLY A 5 10.60 -2.49 -2.62
CA GLY A 5 10.90 -1.17 -2.06
C GLY A 5 12.25 -1.04 -1.37
N ASP A 6 12.40 0.06 -0.66
CA ASP A 6 13.57 0.42 0.11
C ASP A 6 13.63 -0.42 1.41
N PRO A 7 14.76 -1.08 1.74
CA PRO A 7 14.91 -1.82 2.99
C PRO A 7 14.92 -0.93 4.24
N GLN A 8 15.00 0.38 4.09
CA GLN A 8 14.92 1.37 5.16
C GLN A 8 13.60 2.16 5.12
N ALA A 9 12.57 1.62 4.45
CA ALA A 9 11.30 2.31 4.24
C ALA A 9 10.56 2.61 5.55
N GLU A 10 10.26 3.87 5.77
CA GLU A 10 9.34 4.33 6.82
C GLU A 10 7.89 4.43 6.33
N LEU A 11 7.65 4.53 5.01
CA LEU A 11 6.34 4.45 4.37
C LEU A 11 6.08 3.04 3.85
N LEU A 12 5.07 2.35 4.38
CA LEU A 12 4.63 1.06 3.85
C LEU A 12 3.26 1.18 3.17
N ILE A 13 3.22 0.99 1.86
CA ILE A 13 1.99 0.96 1.07
C ILE A 13 1.45 -0.47 1.05
N ILE A 14 0.15 -0.61 1.35
CA ILE A 14 -0.52 -1.91 1.41
C ILE A 14 -1.64 -1.93 0.38
N GLY A 15 -1.45 -2.73 -0.68
CA GLY A 15 -2.47 -3.03 -1.69
C GLY A 15 -3.30 -4.25 -1.33
N LEU A 16 -4.19 -4.66 -2.24
CA LEU A 16 -5.05 -5.82 -2.03
C LEU A 16 -4.36 -7.13 -2.44
N ALA A 17 -4.03 -7.26 -3.70
CA ALA A 17 -3.47 -8.45 -4.31
C ALA A 17 -2.88 -8.13 -5.69
N PRO A 18 -1.99 -8.98 -6.24
CA PRO A 18 -1.50 -8.84 -7.60
C PRO A 18 -2.62 -9.01 -8.62
N GLY A 19 -2.72 -8.08 -9.57
CA GLY A 19 -3.58 -8.28 -10.75
C GLY A 19 -3.02 -9.37 -11.65
N ALA A 20 -3.88 -10.29 -12.14
CA ALA A 20 -3.46 -11.43 -12.95
C ALA A 20 -2.66 -11.02 -14.21
N HIS A 21 -3.10 -9.99 -14.92
CA HIS A 21 -2.46 -9.47 -16.14
C HIS A 21 -1.43 -8.35 -15.88
N GLY A 22 -1.36 -7.82 -14.65
CA GLY A 22 -0.42 -6.81 -14.20
C GLY A 22 0.74 -7.40 -13.39
N ALA A 23 0.72 -7.21 -12.09
CA ALA A 23 1.78 -7.60 -11.17
C ALA A 23 2.11 -9.11 -11.21
N ASN A 24 1.12 -9.99 -11.36
CA ASN A 24 1.35 -11.42 -11.46
C ASN A 24 2.14 -11.82 -12.73
N ARG A 25 1.91 -11.12 -13.84
CA ARG A 25 2.63 -11.34 -15.11
C ARG A 25 4.04 -10.73 -15.09
N THR A 26 4.22 -9.58 -14.45
CA THR A 26 5.48 -8.82 -14.48
C THR A 26 6.42 -9.15 -13.34
N GLY A 27 5.93 -9.79 -12.27
CA GLY A 27 6.70 -10.11 -11.07
C GLY A 27 6.89 -8.95 -10.09
N ARG A 28 6.42 -7.72 -10.42
CA ARG A 28 6.49 -6.56 -9.54
C ARG A 28 5.10 -6.02 -9.22
N ILE A 29 4.86 -5.73 -7.92
CA ILE A 29 3.60 -5.15 -7.43
C ILE A 29 3.28 -3.85 -8.20
N PHE A 30 2.00 -3.64 -8.56
CA PHE A 30 1.53 -2.48 -9.32
C PHE A 30 2.28 -2.24 -10.64
N THR A 31 2.76 -3.28 -11.31
CA THR A 31 3.46 -3.16 -12.60
C THR A 31 2.70 -3.86 -13.70
N GLY A 32 2.58 -3.20 -14.86
CA GLY A 32 1.91 -3.75 -16.05
C GLY A 32 0.40 -3.56 -16.07
N ASP A 33 -0.16 -2.71 -15.23
CA ASP A 33 -1.56 -2.31 -15.25
C ASP A 33 -1.74 -0.82 -14.92
N ARG A 34 -2.96 -0.31 -15.16
CA ARG A 34 -3.28 1.11 -15.00
C ARG A 34 -3.16 1.60 -13.54
N SER A 35 -3.33 0.73 -12.56
CA SER A 35 -3.17 1.09 -11.14
C SER A 35 -1.72 1.46 -10.86
N GLY A 36 -0.79 0.76 -11.48
CA GLY A 36 0.65 1.03 -11.44
C GLY A 36 1.01 2.39 -12.03
N ASP A 37 0.44 2.75 -13.20
CA ASP A 37 0.67 4.05 -13.82
C ASP A 37 0.27 5.22 -12.90
N TRP A 38 -0.78 5.03 -12.11
CA TRP A 38 -1.21 6.02 -11.13
C TRP A 38 -0.27 6.08 -9.95
N LEU A 39 0.11 4.93 -9.41
CA LEU A 39 0.94 4.82 -8.22
C LEU A 39 2.34 5.36 -8.46
N TYR A 40 3.07 4.80 -9.42
CA TYR A 40 4.48 5.18 -9.62
C TYR A 40 4.64 6.64 -10.07
N ARG A 41 3.69 7.15 -10.87
CA ARG A 41 3.67 8.59 -11.17
C ARG A 41 3.51 9.44 -9.91
N ALA A 42 2.63 9.07 -8.98
CA ALA A 42 2.41 9.83 -7.75
C ALA A 42 3.62 9.73 -6.80
N LEU A 43 4.23 8.55 -6.69
CA LEU A 43 5.46 8.33 -5.93
C LEU A 43 6.61 9.19 -6.46
N HIS A 44 6.84 9.19 -7.78
CA HIS A 44 7.88 10.02 -8.39
C HIS A 44 7.65 11.52 -8.16
N LEU A 45 6.41 12.01 -8.30
CA LEU A 45 6.07 13.41 -8.06
C LEU A 45 6.29 13.87 -6.61
N THR A 46 6.40 12.94 -5.67
CA THR A 46 6.59 13.22 -4.23
C THR A 46 7.95 12.73 -3.71
N GLY A 47 8.83 12.27 -4.58
CA GLY A 47 10.20 11.90 -4.24
C GLY A 47 10.36 10.47 -3.68
N PHE A 48 9.29 9.65 -3.69
CA PHE A 48 9.33 8.26 -3.23
C PHE A 48 9.73 7.25 -4.31
N ALA A 49 9.94 7.67 -5.55
CA ALA A 49 10.40 6.81 -6.65
C ALA A 49 11.35 7.56 -7.59
N THR A 50 12.32 6.84 -8.15
CA THR A 50 13.33 7.40 -9.06
C THR A 50 12.75 7.73 -10.44
N GLN A 51 11.67 7.07 -10.85
CA GLN A 51 11.02 7.27 -12.16
C GLN A 51 9.50 7.16 -12.09
N ARG A 52 8.81 7.65 -13.13
CA ARG A 52 7.35 7.72 -13.18
C ARG A 52 6.67 6.42 -13.61
N GLU A 53 7.40 5.55 -14.27
CA GLU A 53 6.87 4.36 -14.92
C GLU A 53 7.50 3.12 -14.31
N SER A 54 6.72 2.04 -14.26
CA SER A 54 7.17 0.71 -13.88
C SER A 54 6.72 -0.27 -14.96
N THR A 55 7.66 -0.80 -15.71
CA THR A 55 7.40 -1.63 -16.88
C THR A 55 7.73 -3.10 -16.65
N HIS A 56 8.83 -3.39 -15.98
CA HIS A 56 9.30 -4.75 -15.67
C HIS A 56 10.32 -4.73 -14.52
N THR A 57 10.68 -5.88 -13.99
CA THR A 57 11.57 -6.01 -12.82
C THR A 57 13.02 -5.53 -13.03
N GLY A 58 13.46 -5.28 -14.22
CA GLY A 58 14.83 -4.80 -14.55
C GLY A 58 14.87 -3.40 -15.14
N ASP A 59 13.85 -2.57 -14.95
CA ASP A 59 13.72 -1.25 -15.60
C ASP A 59 14.46 -0.11 -14.89
N GLY A 60 15.19 -0.40 -13.80
CA GLY A 60 15.95 0.60 -13.04
C GLY A 60 15.10 1.41 -12.05
N LEU A 61 13.81 1.10 -11.90
CA LEU A 61 12.96 1.74 -10.89
C LEU A 61 13.41 1.36 -9.47
N GLU A 62 13.66 2.37 -8.65
CA GLU A 62 13.90 2.23 -7.22
C GLU A 62 12.89 3.05 -6.43
N LEU A 63 12.52 2.58 -5.25
CA LEU A 63 11.74 3.33 -4.27
C LEU A 63 12.67 3.94 -3.22
N ILE A 64 12.30 5.11 -2.72
CA ILE A 64 13.08 5.90 -1.75
C ILE A 64 12.22 6.08 -0.51
N ASN A 65 12.69 5.58 0.64
CA ASN A 65 11.98 5.62 1.92
C ASN A 65 10.53 5.08 1.83
N CYS A 66 10.29 4.15 0.90
CA CYS A 66 8.97 3.60 0.61
C CYS A 66 9.08 2.12 0.25
N ALA A 67 8.15 1.31 0.75
CA ALA A 67 7.99 -0.09 0.35
C ALA A 67 6.51 -0.38 0.04
N ILE A 68 6.28 -1.38 -0.80
CA ILE A 68 4.94 -1.79 -1.25
C ILE A 68 4.77 -3.28 -0.97
N THR A 69 3.65 -3.61 -0.35
CA THR A 69 3.18 -4.98 -0.13
C THR A 69 1.70 -5.11 -0.53
N ASN A 70 1.19 -6.32 -0.50
CA ASN A 70 -0.23 -6.63 -0.66
C ASN A 70 -0.74 -7.45 0.52
N VAL A 71 -2.05 -7.37 0.77
CA VAL A 71 -2.75 -8.25 1.73
C VAL A 71 -2.63 -9.71 1.29
N CYS A 72 -2.72 -9.99 -0.02
CA CYS A 72 -2.48 -11.30 -0.61
C CYS A 72 -1.35 -11.22 -1.63
N HIS A 73 -0.44 -12.20 -1.61
CA HIS A 73 0.73 -12.25 -2.49
C HIS A 73 0.51 -13.02 -3.79
N CYS A 74 -0.60 -13.78 -3.89
CA CYS A 74 -1.05 -14.47 -5.10
C CYS A 74 -2.26 -13.75 -5.70
N ALA A 75 -2.45 -13.84 -7.01
CA ALA A 75 -3.61 -13.29 -7.69
C ALA A 75 -4.86 -14.12 -7.37
N PRO A 76 -5.85 -13.59 -6.63
CA PRO A 76 -7.04 -14.34 -6.31
C PRO A 76 -8.01 -14.34 -7.50
N PRO A 77 -8.90 -15.33 -7.61
CA PRO A 77 -9.95 -15.34 -8.64
C PRO A 77 -10.76 -14.04 -8.63
N GLN A 78 -10.94 -13.43 -9.80
CA GLN A 78 -11.69 -12.18 -9.99
C GLN A 78 -11.19 -11.00 -9.12
N ASN A 79 -9.93 -11.00 -8.68
CA ASN A 79 -9.35 -10.01 -7.74
C ASN A 79 -10.13 -9.88 -6.41
N LYS A 80 -10.73 -10.97 -5.96
CA LYS A 80 -11.53 -11.03 -4.71
C LYS A 80 -10.94 -12.09 -3.79
N PRO A 81 -9.99 -11.76 -2.92
CA PRO A 81 -9.46 -12.73 -1.98
C PRO A 81 -10.53 -13.15 -0.97
N THR A 82 -10.54 -14.43 -0.63
CA THR A 82 -11.33 -14.96 0.47
C THR A 82 -10.73 -14.56 1.81
N ARG A 83 -11.52 -14.72 2.87
CA ARG A 83 -11.03 -14.47 4.24
C ARG A 83 -9.86 -15.39 4.59
N GLU A 84 -9.91 -16.64 4.15
CA GLU A 84 -8.86 -17.63 4.38
C GLU A 84 -7.55 -17.25 3.65
N GLU A 85 -7.63 -16.85 2.39
CA GLU A 85 -6.45 -16.36 1.63
C GLU A 85 -5.79 -15.16 2.32
N VAL A 86 -6.58 -14.21 2.82
CA VAL A 86 -6.08 -13.07 3.60
C VAL A 86 -5.38 -13.52 4.88
N GLN A 87 -5.97 -14.49 5.60
CA GLN A 87 -5.38 -15.03 6.84
C GLN A 87 -4.07 -15.77 6.56
N ASN A 88 -4.03 -16.58 5.51
CA ASN A 88 -2.84 -17.36 5.12
C ASN A 88 -1.68 -16.45 4.66
N CYS A 89 -1.98 -15.29 4.10
CA CYS A 89 -0.96 -14.31 3.68
C CYS A 89 -0.51 -13.35 4.80
N ARG A 90 -1.18 -13.31 5.96
CA ARG A 90 -0.84 -12.41 7.08
C ARG A 90 0.62 -12.52 7.55
N PRO A 91 1.26 -13.71 7.65
CA PRO A 91 2.65 -13.82 8.08
C PRO A 91 3.60 -12.95 7.27
N TRP A 92 3.41 -12.81 5.96
CA TRP A 92 4.23 -11.96 5.10
C TRP A 92 4.23 -10.48 5.50
N LEU A 93 3.06 -9.95 5.90
CA LEU A 93 2.96 -8.58 6.41
C LEU A 93 3.65 -8.48 7.78
N THR A 94 3.47 -9.48 8.65
CA THR A 94 4.08 -9.50 9.98
C THR A 94 5.61 -9.50 9.89
N GLU A 95 6.19 -10.36 9.06
CA GLU A 95 7.63 -10.43 8.84
C GLU A 95 8.18 -9.13 8.23
N LEU A 96 7.48 -8.56 7.23
CA LEU A 96 7.89 -7.32 6.59
C LEU A 96 7.93 -6.15 7.58
N VAL A 97 6.89 -5.99 8.40
CA VAL A 97 6.84 -4.90 9.39
C VAL A 97 7.84 -5.09 10.52
N ALA A 98 8.23 -6.34 10.83
CA ALA A 98 9.27 -6.63 11.82
C ALA A 98 10.67 -6.16 11.39
N ILE A 99 10.94 -6.08 10.08
CA ILE A 99 12.26 -5.70 9.55
C ILE A 99 12.33 -4.25 9.05
N LEU A 100 11.19 -3.61 8.75
CA LEU A 100 11.14 -2.23 8.27
C LEU A 100 10.89 -1.24 9.42
N PRO A 101 11.52 -0.06 9.41
CA PRO A 101 11.28 1.01 10.40
C PRO A 101 9.99 1.79 10.07
N VAL A 102 8.85 1.09 9.90
CA VAL A 102 7.60 1.68 9.44
C VAL A 102 7.06 2.70 10.43
N LYS A 103 6.85 3.93 9.98
CA LYS A 103 6.17 5.02 10.68
C LYS A 103 4.75 5.25 10.15
N VAL A 104 4.56 5.10 8.84
CA VAL A 104 3.27 5.33 8.19
C VAL A 104 2.86 4.11 7.35
N PHE A 105 1.69 3.56 7.67
CA PHE A 105 1.00 2.58 6.84
C PHE A 105 0.05 3.33 5.89
N LEU A 106 0.14 3.11 4.58
CA LEU A 106 -0.78 3.66 3.59
C LEU A 106 -1.62 2.53 2.98
N ALA A 107 -2.86 2.39 3.43
CA ALA A 107 -3.77 1.34 2.98
C ALA A 107 -4.59 1.78 1.76
N PHE A 108 -4.53 1.00 0.68
CA PHE A 108 -5.32 1.21 -0.54
C PHE A 108 -6.63 0.42 -0.50
N GLY A 109 -7.70 1.10 -0.12
CA GLY A 109 -9.05 0.55 -0.01
C GLY A 109 -9.36 -0.06 1.34
N GLN A 110 -10.64 -0.36 1.54
CA GLN A 110 -11.19 -0.81 2.82
C GLN A 110 -10.62 -2.17 3.27
N ILE A 111 -10.30 -3.06 2.32
CA ILE A 111 -9.77 -4.40 2.67
C ILE A 111 -8.35 -4.26 3.22
N ALA A 112 -7.49 -3.49 2.55
CA ALA A 112 -6.13 -3.22 3.04
C ALA A 112 -6.16 -2.48 4.41
N TRP A 113 -7.06 -1.51 4.57
CA TRP A 113 -7.29 -0.83 5.85
C TRP A 113 -7.62 -1.80 6.99
N ARG A 114 -8.59 -2.69 6.77
CA ARG A 114 -8.97 -3.71 7.75
C ARG A 114 -7.85 -4.71 8.02
N ALA A 115 -7.19 -5.19 6.97
CA ALA A 115 -6.09 -6.14 7.12
C ALA A 115 -4.93 -5.55 7.93
N THR A 116 -4.65 -4.24 7.80
CA THR A 116 -3.65 -3.55 8.62
C THR A 116 -4.08 -3.50 10.09
N ILE A 117 -5.34 -3.18 10.39
CA ILE A 117 -5.85 -3.20 11.77
C ILE A 117 -5.85 -4.64 12.33
N ASP A 118 -6.24 -5.64 11.54
CA ASP A 118 -6.21 -7.03 11.97
C ASP A 118 -4.76 -7.51 12.25
N TYR A 119 -3.79 -7.06 11.44
CA TYR A 119 -2.36 -7.27 11.73
C TYR A 119 -1.97 -6.65 13.08
N LEU A 120 -2.32 -5.38 13.32
CA LEU A 120 -1.98 -4.67 14.55
C LEU A 120 -2.59 -5.34 15.78
N ARG A 121 -3.82 -5.82 15.69
CA ARG A 121 -4.49 -6.57 16.76
C ARG A 121 -3.84 -7.92 17.05
N HIS A 122 -3.47 -8.64 15.97
CA HIS A 122 -2.84 -9.97 16.11
C HIS A 122 -1.46 -9.91 16.76
N ASN A 123 -0.80 -8.74 16.70
CA ASN A 123 0.53 -8.51 17.28
C ASN A 123 0.45 -7.66 18.57
N ASP A 124 -0.71 -7.56 19.20
CA ASP A 124 -0.95 -6.82 20.46
C ASP A 124 -0.54 -5.32 20.42
N LEU A 125 -0.54 -4.73 19.21
CA LEU A 125 -0.18 -3.34 18.96
C LEU A 125 -1.40 -2.40 19.00
N TYR A 126 -2.60 -2.97 18.96
CA TYR A 126 -3.88 -2.25 19.02
C TYR A 126 -5.02 -3.18 19.41
N ASP A 127 -5.85 -2.79 20.37
CA ASP A 127 -7.00 -3.57 20.89
C ASP A 127 -8.37 -2.91 20.66
N GLY A 128 -8.38 -1.67 20.12
CA GLY A 128 -9.61 -0.90 19.92
C GLY A 128 -10.49 -1.35 18.75
N SER A 129 -11.56 -0.63 18.50
CA SER A 129 -12.47 -0.87 17.36
C SER A 129 -11.81 -0.51 16.02
N ILE A 130 -12.26 -1.12 14.91
CA ILE A 130 -11.77 -0.79 13.58
C ILE A 130 -12.21 0.64 13.22
N PRO A 131 -11.27 1.59 13.02
CA PRO A 131 -11.61 2.95 12.62
C PRO A 131 -12.30 2.98 11.25
N LYS A 132 -13.20 3.95 11.06
CA LYS A 132 -13.92 4.10 9.80
C LYS A 132 -12.96 4.45 8.66
N PHE A 133 -12.96 3.63 7.61
CA PHE A 133 -12.21 3.92 6.40
C PHE A 133 -12.84 5.06 5.58
N SER A 134 -12.01 6.00 5.13
CA SER A 134 -12.33 6.92 4.04
C SER A 134 -11.06 7.36 3.33
N HIS A 135 -11.19 7.96 2.15
CA HIS A 135 -10.05 8.56 1.45
C HIS A 135 -9.48 9.73 2.25
N GLY A 136 -8.21 9.67 2.59
CA GLY A 136 -7.53 10.66 3.43
C GLY A 136 -7.74 10.48 4.94
N ALA A 137 -8.48 9.45 5.39
CA ALA A 137 -8.58 9.11 6.80
C ALA A 137 -7.21 8.89 7.41
N THR A 138 -7.00 9.44 8.61
CA THR A 138 -5.75 9.27 9.37
C THR A 138 -6.11 8.73 10.73
N PHE A 139 -5.45 7.68 11.14
CA PHE A 139 -5.61 7.08 12.45
C PHE A 139 -4.23 6.95 13.12
N HIS A 140 -4.09 7.59 14.29
CA HIS A 140 -2.86 7.54 15.08
C HIS A 140 -2.92 6.31 15.99
N LEU A 141 -1.88 5.49 15.91
CA LEU A 141 -1.73 4.27 16.69
C LEU A 141 -1.12 4.59 18.06
N PRO A 142 -1.37 3.75 19.09
CA PRO A 142 -0.82 3.98 20.44
C PRO A 142 0.70 4.03 20.49
N ASP A 143 1.39 3.35 19.57
CA ASP A 143 2.85 3.30 19.46
C ASP A 143 3.47 4.47 18.66
N GLY A 144 2.66 5.47 18.31
CA GLY A 144 3.09 6.65 17.56
C GLY A 144 3.00 6.52 16.05
N ARG A 145 2.90 5.30 15.48
CA ARG A 145 2.72 5.10 14.04
C ARG A 145 1.37 5.61 13.54
N VAL A 146 1.26 5.76 12.24
CA VAL A 146 0.04 6.31 11.62
C VAL A 146 -0.48 5.38 10.52
N LEU A 147 -1.80 5.14 10.52
CA LEU A 147 -2.50 4.50 9.41
C LEU A 147 -3.22 5.56 8.59
N LEU A 148 -2.87 5.68 7.30
CA LEU A 148 -3.46 6.58 6.31
C LEU A 148 -4.27 5.78 5.29
N GLY A 149 -5.48 6.20 4.98
CA GLY A 149 -6.37 5.56 4.02
C GLY A 149 -6.39 6.28 2.66
N SER A 150 -6.38 5.51 1.59
CA SER A 150 -6.64 6.01 0.23
C SER A 150 -7.60 5.10 -0.50
N TYR A 151 -8.45 5.65 -1.39
CA TYR A 151 -9.11 4.84 -2.39
C TYR A 151 -8.05 4.16 -3.26
N HIS A 152 -8.31 2.91 -3.63
CA HIS A 152 -7.43 2.14 -4.54
C HIS A 152 -7.45 2.79 -5.93
N PRO A 153 -6.30 2.94 -6.63
CA PRO A 153 -6.23 3.52 -7.98
C PRO A 153 -6.71 2.54 -9.07
N SER A 154 -7.76 1.76 -8.78
CA SER A 154 -8.38 0.84 -9.73
C SER A 154 -9.07 1.58 -10.87
N GLN A 155 -9.24 0.91 -12.00
CA GLN A 155 -9.99 1.44 -13.15
C GLN A 155 -11.39 1.90 -12.72
N GLN A 156 -12.08 1.11 -11.89
CA GLN A 156 -13.42 1.46 -11.39
C GLN A 156 -13.42 2.83 -10.69
N ASN A 157 -12.47 3.09 -9.80
CA ASN A 157 -12.42 4.35 -9.07
C ASN A 157 -11.95 5.52 -9.93
N THR A 158 -11.04 5.27 -10.87
CA THR A 158 -10.45 6.34 -11.70
C THR A 158 -11.34 6.72 -12.89
N PHE A 159 -12.06 5.77 -13.51
CA PHE A 159 -12.99 6.06 -14.60
C PHE A 159 -14.29 6.72 -14.13
N THR A 160 -14.76 6.38 -12.92
CA THR A 160 -15.96 6.99 -12.35
C THR A 160 -15.70 8.36 -11.70
N GLY A 161 -14.44 8.81 -11.67
CA GLY A 161 -14.06 10.07 -11.01
C GLY A 161 -14.10 10.00 -9.48
N ARG A 162 -14.37 8.84 -8.89
CA ARG A 162 -14.30 8.63 -7.43
C ARG A 162 -12.90 8.92 -6.87
N LEU A 163 -11.87 8.61 -7.65
CA LEU A 163 -10.49 8.97 -7.38
C LEU A 163 -9.93 9.78 -8.55
N THR A 164 -9.52 11.02 -8.29
CA THR A 164 -8.85 11.88 -9.27
C THR A 164 -7.34 11.95 -8.99
N ARG A 165 -6.54 12.33 -10.00
CA ARG A 165 -5.09 12.50 -9.83
C ARG A 165 -4.73 13.51 -8.74
N PRO A 166 -5.37 14.71 -8.65
CA PRO A 166 -5.10 15.63 -7.55
C PRO A 166 -5.43 15.04 -6.17
N MET A 167 -6.51 14.27 -6.02
CA MET A 167 -6.85 13.58 -4.77
C MET A 167 -5.74 12.59 -4.40
N PHE A 168 -5.32 11.75 -5.35
CA PHE A 168 -4.30 10.73 -5.12
C PHE A 168 -2.94 11.34 -4.78
N ASN A 169 -2.51 12.38 -5.50
CA ASN A 169 -1.27 13.09 -5.21
C ASN A 169 -1.27 13.72 -3.81
N ARG A 170 -2.42 14.22 -3.33
CA ARG A 170 -2.55 14.78 -1.96
C ARG A 170 -2.31 13.73 -0.87
N ILE A 171 -2.62 12.45 -1.13
CA ILE A 171 -2.33 11.36 -0.18
C ILE A 171 -0.83 11.24 0.04
N PHE A 172 -0.02 11.22 -1.01
CA PHE A 172 1.44 11.12 -0.88
C PHE A 172 2.08 12.35 -0.26
N LYS A 173 1.59 13.55 -0.57
CA LYS A 173 1.99 14.78 0.14
C LYS A 173 1.62 14.74 1.62
N LYS A 174 0.49 14.11 1.97
CA LYS A 174 0.09 13.89 3.37
C LYS A 174 0.99 12.86 4.03
N ALA A 175 1.30 11.75 3.37
CA ALA A 175 2.23 10.74 3.86
C ALA A 175 3.61 11.35 4.16
N ASP A 176 4.18 12.12 3.22
CA ASP A 176 5.45 12.83 3.42
C ASP A 176 5.44 13.74 4.66
N ARG A 177 4.36 14.51 4.86
CA ARG A 177 4.22 15.34 6.07
C ARG A 177 4.14 14.51 7.35
N LEU A 178 3.39 13.40 7.32
CA LEU A 178 3.27 12.50 8.48
C LEU A 178 4.62 11.88 8.84
N LEU A 179 5.42 11.44 7.87
CA LEU A 179 6.76 10.92 8.11
C LEU A 179 7.67 11.91 8.84
N LYS A 180 7.55 13.20 8.54
CA LYS A 180 8.33 14.28 9.18
C LYS A 180 7.87 14.61 10.60
N THR A 181 6.64 14.25 10.96
CA THR A 181 6.03 14.56 12.26
C THR A 181 5.90 13.36 13.18
N THR A 182 6.08 12.15 12.65
CA THR A 182 6.05 10.89 13.42
C THR A 182 7.47 10.59 13.91
N ALA A 183 7.62 10.58 15.20
CA ALA A 183 8.92 10.33 15.86
C ALA A 183 9.34 8.86 15.75
#